data_e7dcf48c01e8ddf9c90c6068991ee3a5
#
_entry.id   e7dcf48c01e8ddf9c90c6068991ee3a5
#
_cell.length_a   1.000
_cell.length_b   1.000
_cell.length_c   1.000
_cell.angle_alpha   90.00
_cell.angle_beta   90.00
_cell.angle_gamma   90.00
#
_symmetry.space_group_name_H-M   'P 1'
#
loop_
_entity.id
_entity.type
_entity.pdbx_description
1 polymer ?
#
loop_
_entity_poly.entity_id
_entity_poly.type
_entity_poly.pdbx_seq_one_letter_code
_entity_poly.pdbx_strand_id
1 'polypeptide(L)'
;MTTRILCVADGGITPTMMSALKKLESYDAEVTIVEDSQMTSMAQITDRMGVIERAGIDAAPTCPELLANCAEADVIVVHVASVNREVIDAAPNLKLVCVLRGGYENADVEYLKSKGIRLTNAPWRSANAVADFTVGMMIAENKNIARSHHFLKEGKWVKRYPNQPFIRDMRKCTVGLVGFGFIGSRVAKRLSGFECRVVVFDPYVGAKEIEAHGVDVADSLESLLEASDFVSLHMRISSDTHHMIDAEALRRMKPTAYLVNTARADLVDEEALVDALRGHRIGGAAIDVYAEEPIGTDHPYLSLDNVTLVSHLAGTSADTMQTSVEIGYEDLEAYLKGEELINRRA
;
A
#
# COMPACT_ATOMS: atom_id res chain seq x y z
N MET A 1 24.96 15.66 23.65
CA MET A 1 25.46 16.07 22.31
C MET A 1 24.24 16.21 21.44
N THR A 2 24.04 17.36 20.82
CA THR A 2 22.90 17.62 19.95
C THR A 2 22.92 16.68 18.73
N THR A 3 21.85 15.97 18.48
CA THR A 3 21.72 15.05 17.34
C THR A 3 21.45 15.83 16.07
N ARG A 4 22.28 15.65 15.04
CA ARG A 4 22.14 16.35 13.75
C ARG A 4 21.34 15.50 12.76
N ILE A 5 20.18 16.00 12.36
CA ILE A 5 19.24 15.35 11.45
C ILE A 5 19.25 16.09 10.12
N LEU A 6 19.72 15.43 9.07
CA LEU A 6 19.66 15.94 7.69
C LEU A 6 18.46 15.35 6.97
N CYS A 7 17.55 16.20 6.53
CA CYS A 7 16.35 15.84 5.78
C CYS A 7 16.48 16.28 4.32
N VAL A 8 16.20 15.39 3.38
CA VAL A 8 16.17 15.67 1.95
C VAL A 8 14.74 15.70 1.45
N ALA A 9 14.25 16.88 1.17
CA ALA A 9 12.95 17.13 0.58
C ALA A 9 13.01 16.97 -0.95
N ASP A 10 11.87 16.75 -1.57
CA ASP A 10 11.72 16.62 -3.03
C ASP A 10 10.32 17.08 -3.50
N GLY A 11 9.99 16.89 -4.78
CA GLY A 11 8.68 17.26 -5.33
C GLY A 11 7.49 16.42 -4.82
N GLY A 12 7.74 15.33 -4.09
CA GLY A 12 6.70 14.52 -3.43
C GLY A 12 6.54 14.88 -1.97
N ILE A 13 7.66 14.95 -1.22
CA ILE A 13 7.68 15.43 0.18
C ILE A 13 8.42 16.77 0.21
N THR A 14 7.63 17.84 0.13
CA THR A 14 8.13 19.20 0.01
C THR A 14 8.84 19.70 1.28
N PRO A 15 9.68 20.75 1.21
CA PRO A 15 10.29 21.37 2.39
C PRO A 15 9.26 21.78 3.45
N THR A 16 8.07 22.22 3.02
CA THR A 16 6.97 22.56 3.93
C THR A 16 6.47 21.35 4.72
N MET A 17 6.25 20.22 4.07
CA MET A 17 5.86 18.96 4.75
C MET A 17 6.98 18.50 5.69
N MET A 18 8.22 18.49 5.21
CA MET A 18 9.40 18.08 5.96
C MET A 18 9.63 18.95 7.21
N SER A 19 9.18 20.22 7.18
CA SER A 19 9.32 21.14 8.32
C SER A 19 8.59 20.68 9.58
N ALA A 20 7.63 19.75 9.47
CA ALA A 20 7.00 19.11 10.63
C ALA A 20 8.02 18.38 11.52
N LEU A 21 9.14 17.89 10.95
CA LEU A 21 10.23 17.24 11.69
C LEU A 21 11.01 18.21 12.58
N LYS A 22 10.93 19.54 12.38
CA LYS A 22 11.56 20.54 13.27
C LYS A 22 11.03 20.49 14.71
N LYS A 23 9.85 19.90 14.93
CA LYS A 23 9.36 19.63 16.31
C LYS A 23 10.33 18.75 17.12
N LEU A 24 11.17 17.96 16.46
CA LEU A 24 12.21 17.13 17.09
C LEU A 24 13.30 17.94 17.75
N GLU A 25 13.46 19.23 17.42
CA GLU A 25 14.43 20.14 18.07
C GLU A 25 14.17 20.32 19.57
N SER A 26 12.93 19.98 20.03
CA SER A 26 12.62 19.91 21.47
C SER A 26 13.32 18.77 22.22
N TYR A 27 13.95 17.83 21.51
CA TYR A 27 14.65 16.66 22.05
C TYR A 27 16.19 16.74 21.90
N ASP A 28 16.79 17.92 21.99
CA ASP A 28 18.24 18.16 21.78
C ASP A 28 18.70 17.68 20.38
N ALA A 29 17.93 18.04 19.36
CA ALA A 29 18.25 17.78 17.95
C ALA A 29 18.32 19.09 17.15
N GLU A 30 19.09 19.06 16.05
CA GLU A 30 19.15 20.12 15.04
C GLU A 30 18.68 19.53 13.70
N VAL A 31 17.64 20.13 13.09
CA VAL A 31 17.02 19.64 11.85
C VAL A 31 17.36 20.56 10.68
N THR A 32 18.22 20.07 9.81
CA THR A 32 18.57 20.74 8.53
C THR A 32 17.75 20.13 7.41
N ILE A 33 17.10 20.96 6.58
CA ILE A 33 16.34 20.53 5.41
C ILE A 33 17.01 21.07 4.16
N VAL A 34 17.36 20.16 3.24
CA VAL A 34 17.84 20.47 1.90
C VAL A 34 16.84 19.95 0.87
N GLU A 35 16.86 20.45 -0.35
CA GLU A 35 15.94 20.06 -1.41
C GLU A 35 16.72 19.38 -2.55
N ASP A 36 16.31 18.18 -2.97
CA ASP A 36 16.85 17.49 -4.13
C ASP A 36 16.45 18.25 -5.41
N SER A 37 17.35 19.05 -5.95
CA SER A 37 17.12 19.88 -7.14
C SER A 37 16.82 19.06 -8.40
N GLN A 38 17.11 17.77 -8.41
CA GLN A 38 16.84 16.85 -9.52
C GLN A 38 15.45 16.23 -9.44
N MET A 39 14.76 16.30 -8.28
CA MET A 39 13.48 15.64 -8.01
C MET A 39 12.38 16.65 -7.69
N THR A 40 12.06 17.51 -8.64
CA THR A 40 11.08 18.60 -8.46
C THR A 40 9.66 18.24 -8.85
N SER A 41 9.43 17.03 -9.39
CA SER A 41 8.09 16.57 -9.82
C SER A 41 7.88 15.09 -9.54
N MET A 42 6.61 14.69 -9.41
CA MET A 42 6.22 13.26 -9.23
C MET A 42 6.67 12.37 -10.41
N ALA A 43 6.72 12.90 -11.63
CA ALA A 43 7.20 12.15 -12.79
C ALA A 43 8.68 11.76 -12.63
N GLN A 44 9.54 12.72 -12.28
CA GLN A 44 10.96 12.46 -12.02
C GLN A 44 11.18 11.47 -10.84
N ILE A 45 10.35 11.57 -9.79
CA ILE A 45 10.36 10.64 -8.66
C ILE A 45 10.04 9.23 -9.11
N THR A 46 8.97 9.06 -9.90
CA THR A 46 8.55 7.77 -10.44
C THR A 46 9.63 7.15 -11.33
N ASP A 47 10.22 7.96 -12.22
CA ASP A 47 11.28 7.52 -13.12
C ASP A 47 12.53 7.07 -12.33
N ARG A 48 12.99 7.87 -11.35
CA ARG A 48 14.13 7.51 -10.49
C ARG A 48 13.89 6.19 -9.78
N MET A 49 12.72 6.04 -9.16
CA MET A 49 12.40 4.81 -8.44
C MET A 49 12.30 3.61 -9.36
N GLY A 50 11.72 3.76 -10.54
CA GLY A 50 11.72 2.71 -11.55
C GLY A 50 13.12 2.29 -12.02
N VAL A 51 14.08 3.22 -12.06
CA VAL A 51 15.50 2.87 -12.33
C VAL A 51 16.09 2.07 -11.18
N ILE A 52 15.91 2.53 -9.92
CA ILE A 52 16.43 1.85 -8.72
C ILE A 52 15.86 0.43 -8.61
N GLU A 53 14.56 0.26 -8.80
CA GLU A 53 13.87 -1.04 -8.68
C GLU A 53 14.32 -2.05 -9.75
N ARG A 54 14.61 -1.58 -10.98
CA ARG A 54 15.05 -2.47 -12.08
C ARG A 54 16.54 -2.75 -12.12
N ALA A 55 17.37 -1.76 -11.78
CA ALA A 55 18.83 -1.80 -12.02
C ALA A 55 19.66 -1.63 -10.75
N GLY A 56 19.02 -1.47 -9.59
CA GLY A 56 19.68 -1.30 -8.30
C GLY A 56 19.99 0.15 -7.95
N ILE A 57 20.33 0.38 -6.68
CA ILE A 57 20.53 1.71 -6.10
C ILE A 57 21.64 2.53 -6.79
N ASP A 58 22.69 1.87 -7.27
CA ASP A 58 23.83 2.53 -7.91
C ASP A 58 23.54 2.99 -9.35
N ALA A 59 22.42 2.57 -9.94
CA ALA A 59 22.00 3.01 -11.27
C ALA A 59 21.38 4.42 -11.28
N ALA A 60 20.96 4.92 -10.12
CA ALA A 60 20.42 6.27 -9.97
C ALA A 60 21.53 7.24 -9.49
N PRO A 61 21.57 8.48 -9.99
CA PRO A 61 22.54 9.47 -9.54
C PRO A 61 22.32 9.81 -8.06
N THR A 62 23.45 9.99 -7.34
CA THR A 62 23.43 10.46 -5.96
C THR A 62 22.92 11.91 -5.92
N CYS A 63 22.07 12.24 -4.93
CA CYS A 63 21.62 13.62 -4.71
C CYS A 63 22.79 14.51 -4.27
N PRO A 64 23.15 15.55 -5.04
CA PRO A 64 24.31 16.40 -4.71
C PRO A 64 24.14 17.14 -3.39
N GLU A 65 22.92 17.60 -3.07
CA GLU A 65 22.63 18.32 -1.84
C GLU A 65 22.72 17.40 -0.61
N LEU A 66 22.35 16.12 -0.75
CA LEU A 66 22.56 15.13 0.31
C LEU A 66 24.05 14.93 0.54
N LEU A 67 24.83 14.67 -0.52
CA LEU A 67 26.27 14.40 -0.41
C LEU A 67 27.03 15.59 0.15
N ALA A 68 26.66 16.81 -0.23
CA ALA A 68 27.33 18.04 0.23
C ALA A 68 27.09 18.34 1.72
N ASN A 69 26.02 17.82 2.33
CA ASN A 69 25.60 18.16 3.70
C ASN A 69 25.65 16.98 4.69
N CYS A 70 25.96 15.74 4.26
CA CYS A 70 25.84 14.56 5.11
C CYS A 70 27.01 14.36 6.10
N ALA A 71 28.14 15.06 5.95
CA ALA A 71 29.38 14.78 6.69
C ALA A 71 29.23 14.84 8.23
N GLU A 72 28.35 15.70 8.72
CA GLU A 72 28.12 15.89 10.16
C GLU A 72 26.80 15.27 10.65
N ALA A 73 26.04 14.61 9.78
CA ALA A 73 24.74 14.05 10.10
C ALA A 73 24.85 12.77 10.98
N ASP A 74 24.13 12.75 12.09
CA ASP A 74 23.88 11.54 12.88
C ASP A 74 22.71 10.74 12.29
N VAL A 75 21.74 11.44 11.66
CA VAL A 75 20.53 10.87 11.07
C VAL A 75 20.32 11.48 9.69
N ILE A 76 20.02 10.62 8.71
CA ILE A 76 19.60 11.04 7.35
C ILE A 76 18.16 10.62 7.14
N VAL A 77 17.33 11.58 6.71
CA VAL A 77 15.91 11.37 6.36
C VAL A 77 15.71 11.63 4.87
N VAL A 78 15.23 10.63 4.13
CA VAL A 78 15.04 10.73 2.68
C VAL A 78 13.66 10.20 2.27
N HIS A 79 13.14 10.73 1.16
CA HIS A 79 12.00 10.11 0.47
C HIS A 79 12.50 9.22 -0.67
N VAL A 80 13.10 9.79 -1.71
CA VAL A 80 13.60 9.03 -2.88
C VAL A 80 15.09 9.21 -3.16
N ALA A 81 15.78 10.12 -2.46
CA ALA A 81 17.21 10.25 -2.59
C ALA A 81 17.90 8.94 -2.20
N SER A 82 18.92 8.54 -2.99
CA SER A 82 19.65 7.29 -2.75
C SER A 82 20.64 7.46 -1.60
N VAL A 83 20.56 6.56 -0.61
CA VAL A 83 21.54 6.40 0.47
C VAL A 83 22.42 5.20 0.13
N ASN A 84 23.27 5.38 -0.88
CA ASN A 84 24.23 4.41 -1.38
C ASN A 84 25.55 4.44 -0.58
N ARG A 85 26.54 3.66 -0.98
CA ARG A 85 27.85 3.58 -0.29
C ARG A 85 28.56 4.92 -0.27
N GLU A 86 28.49 5.71 -1.34
CA GLU A 86 29.12 7.02 -1.43
C GLU A 86 28.61 7.97 -0.32
N VAL A 87 27.29 8.02 -0.12
CA VAL A 87 26.66 8.82 0.94
C VAL A 87 27.02 8.27 2.34
N ILE A 88 26.96 6.95 2.52
CA ILE A 88 27.26 6.32 3.82
C ILE A 88 28.71 6.57 4.23
N ASP A 89 29.66 6.44 3.31
CA ASP A 89 31.08 6.69 3.58
C ASP A 89 31.41 8.18 3.79
N ALA A 90 30.62 9.09 3.17
CA ALA A 90 30.75 10.53 3.38
C ALA A 90 30.13 11.02 4.72
N ALA A 91 29.38 10.15 5.43
CA ALA A 91 28.68 10.48 6.68
C ALA A 91 29.24 9.66 7.87
N PRO A 92 30.45 9.95 8.38
CA PRO A 92 31.14 9.13 9.38
C PRO A 92 30.42 9.04 10.75
N ASN A 93 29.51 9.97 11.04
CA ASN A 93 28.73 10.00 12.28
C ASN A 93 27.36 9.33 12.15
N LEU A 94 26.99 8.83 10.98
CA LEU A 94 25.66 8.31 10.69
C LEU A 94 25.29 7.09 11.56
N LYS A 95 24.14 7.14 12.21
CA LYS A 95 23.61 6.12 13.12
C LYS A 95 22.23 5.59 12.69
N LEU A 96 21.47 6.40 11.96
CA LEU A 96 20.11 6.06 11.52
C LEU A 96 19.82 6.65 10.14
N VAL A 97 19.22 5.85 9.28
CA VAL A 97 18.58 6.28 8.03
C VAL A 97 17.07 6.08 8.18
N CYS A 98 16.28 7.11 7.90
CA CYS A 98 14.83 7.05 7.88
C CYS A 98 14.33 7.28 6.45
N VAL A 99 13.73 6.24 5.84
CA VAL A 99 13.17 6.29 4.49
C VAL A 99 11.67 6.54 4.57
N LEU A 100 11.20 7.68 4.09
CA LEU A 100 9.79 8.10 4.13
C LEU A 100 8.95 7.42 3.03
N ARG A 101 9.17 6.11 2.81
CA ARG A 101 8.46 5.26 1.84
C ARG A 101 8.09 3.92 2.44
N GLY A 102 7.16 3.23 1.77
CA GLY A 102 6.82 1.84 2.10
C GLY A 102 7.93 0.85 1.73
N GLY A 103 8.56 1.03 0.55
CA GLY A 103 9.80 0.37 0.15
C GLY A 103 11.03 1.17 0.60
N TYR A 104 12.19 0.54 0.59
CA TYR A 104 13.46 1.14 0.99
C TYR A 104 14.61 0.74 0.03
N GLU A 105 14.27 0.49 -1.22
CA GLU A 105 15.20 0.09 -2.30
C GLU A 105 16.24 1.18 -2.59
N ASN A 106 15.96 2.42 -2.19
CA ASN A 106 16.87 3.56 -2.25
C ASN A 106 17.85 3.66 -1.07
N ALA A 107 17.99 2.61 -0.25
CA ALA A 107 19.01 2.49 0.78
C ALA A 107 19.81 1.18 0.62
N ASP A 108 21.16 1.24 0.67
CA ASP A 108 22.02 0.03 0.67
C ASP A 108 21.96 -0.65 2.04
N VAL A 109 20.93 -1.48 2.24
CA VAL A 109 20.61 -2.13 3.52
C VAL A 109 21.78 -2.98 4.04
N GLU A 110 22.41 -3.73 3.17
CA GLU A 110 23.51 -4.63 3.59
C GLU A 110 24.74 -3.82 4.01
N TYR A 111 25.02 -2.71 3.31
CA TYR A 111 26.12 -1.85 3.69
C TYR A 111 25.83 -1.09 4.99
N LEU A 112 24.59 -0.58 5.18
CA LEU A 112 24.15 0.01 6.45
C LEU A 112 24.33 -0.96 7.63
N LYS A 113 23.89 -2.22 7.48
CA LYS A 113 24.09 -3.27 8.48
C LYS A 113 25.56 -3.51 8.79
N SER A 114 26.41 -3.56 7.76
CA SER A 114 27.86 -3.78 7.93
C SER A 114 28.55 -2.68 8.74
N LYS A 115 27.99 -1.46 8.71
CA LYS A 115 28.46 -0.29 9.48
C LYS A 115 27.74 -0.14 10.83
N GLY A 116 26.78 -0.99 11.15
CA GLY A 116 25.97 -0.88 12.38
C GLY A 116 24.96 0.29 12.37
N ILE A 117 24.63 0.80 11.17
CA ILE A 117 23.69 1.90 10.99
C ILE A 117 22.28 1.33 10.88
N ARG A 118 21.34 1.88 11.66
CA ARG A 118 19.94 1.44 11.67
C ARG A 118 19.17 2.03 10.48
N LEU A 119 18.12 1.32 10.07
CA LEU A 119 17.21 1.75 9.01
C LEU A 119 15.76 1.65 9.49
N THR A 120 14.97 2.70 9.28
CA THR A 120 13.51 2.68 9.39
C THR A 120 12.86 3.08 8.07
N ASN A 121 11.58 2.72 7.89
CA ASN A 121 10.80 3.13 6.74
C ASN A 121 9.35 3.46 7.13
N ALA A 122 8.53 3.93 6.18
CA ALA A 122 7.11 4.25 6.39
C ALA A 122 6.18 3.18 5.74
N PRO A 123 6.04 1.97 6.33
CA PRO A 123 5.47 0.81 5.67
C PRO A 123 3.95 0.89 5.44
N TRP A 124 3.24 1.78 6.14
CA TRP A 124 1.79 1.90 6.07
C TRP A 124 1.29 3.29 5.64
N ARG A 125 2.16 4.10 5.04
CA ARG A 125 1.86 5.49 4.63
C ARG A 125 0.60 5.63 3.77
N SER A 126 0.30 4.66 2.91
CA SER A 126 -0.89 4.64 2.04
C SER A 126 -2.05 3.80 2.59
N ALA A 127 -1.92 3.21 3.79
CA ALA A 127 -2.90 2.24 4.27
C ALA A 127 -4.31 2.83 4.44
N ASN A 128 -4.42 4.11 4.82
CA ASN A 128 -5.72 4.79 4.89
C ASN A 128 -6.33 4.97 3.50
N ALA A 129 -5.56 5.48 2.53
CA ALA A 129 -6.01 5.65 1.15
C ALA A 129 -6.48 4.33 0.54
N VAL A 130 -5.66 3.26 0.65
CA VAL A 130 -6.02 1.93 0.14
C VAL A 130 -7.29 1.39 0.81
N ALA A 131 -7.45 1.60 2.12
CA ALA A 131 -8.63 1.13 2.84
C ALA A 131 -9.92 1.88 2.40
N ASP A 132 -9.85 3.20 2.21
CA ASP A 132 -10.96 4.01 1.69
C ASP A 132 -11.35 3.55 0.29
N PHE A 133 -10.32 3.39 -0.57
CA PHE A 133 -10.49 2.98 -1.95
C PHE A 133 -11.09 1.58 -2.07
N THR A 134 -10.62 0.62 -1.26
CA THR A 134 -11.14 -0.76 -1.23
C THR A 134 -12.62 -0.80 -0.93
N VAL A 135 -13.09 -0.05 0.07
CA VAL A 135 -14.53 0.04 0.40
C VAL A 135 -15.29 0.71 -0.75
N GLY A 136 -14.72 1.75 -1.36
CA GLY A 136 -15.26 2.39 -2.56
C GLY A 136 -15.44 1.41 -3.71
N MET A 137 -14.45 0.54 -3.97
CA MET A 137 -14.50 -0.50 -5.00
C MET A 137 -15.58 -1.55 -4.73
N MET A 138 -15.76 -2.00 -3.48
CA MET A 138 -16.87 -2.90 -3.09
C MET A 138 -18.22 -2.30 -3.48
N ILE A 139 -18.42 -1.02 -3.14
CA ILE A 139 -19.67 -0.30 -3.43
C ILE A 139 -19.83 -0.07 -4.94
N ALA A 140 -18.78 0.34 -5.62
CA ALA A 140 -18.81 0.62 -7.06
C ALA A 140 -19.20 -0.62 -7.86
N GLU A 141 -18.66 -1.78 -7.52
CA GLU A 141 -18.97 -3.06 -8.16
C GLU A 141 -20.39 -3.52 -7.84
N ASN A 142 -20.77 -3.60 -6.56
CA ASN A 142 -22.09 -4.05 -6.12
C ASN A 142 -23.22 -3.18 -6.70
N LYS A 143 -23.05 -1.85 -6.69
CA LYS A 143 -24.09 -0.88 -7.11
C LYS A 143 -23.97 -0.46 -8.58
N ASN A 144 -23.08 -1.06 -9.36
CA ASN A 144 -22.83 -0.76 -10.78
C ASN A 144 -22.47 0.73 -11.04
N ILE A 145 -21.80 1.40 -10.11
CA ILE A 145 -21.52 2.84 -10.22
C ILE A 145 -20.64 3.11 -11.45
N ALA A 146 -19.53 2.37 -11.61
CA ALA A 146 -18.61 2.53 -12.73
C ALA A 146 -19.28 2.24 -14.08
N ARG A 147 -20.04 1.14 -14.18
CA ARG A 147 -20.78 0.75 -15.37
C ARG A 147 -21.83 1.78 -15.74
N SER A 148 -22.62 2.24 -14.75
CA SER A 148 -23.65 3.26 -14.98
C SER A 148 -23.05 4.58 -15.45
N HIS A 149 -21.93 5.01 -14.85
CA HIS A 149 -21.21 6.19 -15.29
C HIS A 149 -20.72 6.06 -16.73
N HIS A 150 -20.07 4.94 -17.09
CA HIS A 150 -19.59 4.66 -18.44
C HIS A 150 -20.72 4.76 -19.47
N PHE A 151 -21.84 4.06 -19.27
CA PHE A 151 -22.96 4.09 -20.20
C PHE A 151 -23.58 5.49 -20.34
N LEU A 152 -23.72 6.23 -19.26
CA LEU A 152 -24.22 7.61 -19.33
C LEU A 152 -23.30 8.54 -20.11
N LYS A 153 -21.97 8.37 -20.00
CA LYS A 153 -20.99 9.12 -20.82
C LYS A 153 -21.09 8.80 -22.30
N GLU A 154 -21.56 7.60 -22.66
CA GLU A 154 -21.89 7.19 -24.03
C GLU A 154 -23.32 7.60 -24.46
N GLY A 155 -24.06 8.34 -23.65
CA GLY A 155 -25.44 8.73 -23.94
C GLY A 155 -26.49 7.61 -23.76
N LYS A 156 -26.12 6.49 -23.10
CA LYS A 156 -27.00 5.34 -22.90
C LYS A 156 -27.60 5.36 -21.49
N TRP A 157 -28.95 5.29 -21.40
CA TRP A 157 -29.68 5.22 -20.13
C TRP A 157 -29.94 3.75 -19.76
N VAL A 158 -29.00 3.10 -19.06
CA VAL A 158 -29.10 1.71 -18.64
C VAL A 158 -29.55 1.62 -17.18
N LYS A 159 -30.59 0.83 -16.91
CA LYS A 159 -31.16 0.60 -15.56
C LYS A 159 -31.08 -0.86 -15.09
N ARG A 160 -30.75 -1.78 -15.98
CA ARG A 160 -30.74 -3.21 -15.68
C ARG A 160 -29.34 -3.77 -15.93
N TYR A 161 -28.80 -4.43 -14.91
CA TYR A 161 -27.48 -5.05 -14.94
C TYR A 161 -27.61 -6.53 -14.55
N PRO A 162 -26.69 -7.42 -14.99
CA PRO A 162 -26.76 -8.85 -14.70
C PRO A 162 -26.85 -9.18 -13.21
N ASN A 163 -26.19 -8.41 -12.35
CA ASN A 163 -26.20 -8.63 -10.91
C ASN A 163 -27.45 -8.10 -10.18
N GLN A 164 -28.40 -7.49 -10.87
CA GLN A 164 -29.60 -6.91 -10.25
C GLN A 164 -30.37 -7.85 -9.31
N PRO A 165 -30.48 -9.17 -9.57
CA PRO A 165 -31.17 -10.08 -8.67
C PRO A 165 -30.50 -10.26 -7.31
N PHE A 166 -29.24 -9.95 -7.18
CA PHE A 166 -28.43 -10.16 -5.97
C PHE A 166 -27.69 -8.91 -5.45
N ILE A 167 -28.01 -7.71 -5.96
CA ILE A 167 -27.55 -6.44 -5.36
C ILE A 167 -28.14 -6.32 -3.96
N ARG A 168 -27.27 -6.32 -2.93
CA ARG A 168 -27.68 -6.25 -1.53
C ARG A 168 -27.27 -4.93 -0.88
N ASP A 169 -27.97 -4.57 0.20
CA ASP A 169 -27.48 -3.55 1.10
C ASP A 169 -26.30 -4.08 1.91
N MET A 170 -25.28 -3.27 2.11
CA MET A 170 -24.04 -3.68 2.79
C MET A 170 -24.32 -4.32 4.15
N ARG A 171 -25.25 -3.77 4.94
CA ARG A 171 -25.64 -4.31 6.26
C ARG A 171 -26.13 -5.77 6.24
N LYS A 172 -26.52 -6.29 5.08
CA LYS A 172 -26.96 -7.67 4.88
C LYS A 172 -25.89 -8.57 4.26
N CYS A 173 -24.70 -8.01 4.03
CA CYS A 173 -23.59 -8.72 3.44
C CYS A 173 -22.60 -9.20 4.51
N THR A 174 -21.93 -10.30 4.21
CA THR A 174 -20.72 -10.73 4.91
C THR A 174 -19.51 -10.34 4.05
N VAL A 175 -18.57 -9.59 4.63
CA VAL A 175 -17.31 -9.20 3.98
C VAL A 175 -16.19 -10.04 4.58
N GLY A 176 -15.56 -10.87 3.76
CA GLY A 176 -14.36 -11.64 4.09
C GLY A 176 -13.11 -10.84 3.80
N LEU A 177 -12.26 -10.67 4.78
CA LEU A 177 -10.95 -10.02 4.63
C LEU A 177 -9.86 -11.09 4.72
N VAL A 178 -9.10 -11.26 3.65
CA VAL A 178 -7.95 -12.15 3.59
C VAL A 178 -6.70 -11.32 3.89
N GLY A 179 -6.21 -11.39 5.14
CA GLY A 179 -5.17 -10.56 5.70
C GLY A 179 -5.69 -9.44 6.61
N PHE A 180 -5.08 -9.32 7.80
CA PHE A 180 -5.47 -8.35 8.84
C PHE A 180 -4.31 -7.46 9.32
N GLY A 181 -3.41 -7.12 8.39
CA GLY A 181 -2.35 -6.15 8.63
C GLY A 181 -2.84 -4.69 8.63
N PHE A 182 -1.95 -3.76 8.30
CA PHE A 182 -2.24 -2.32 8.29
C PHE A 182 -3.45 -1.92 7.45
N ILE A 183 -3.69 -2.58 6.31
CA ILE A 183 -4.80 -2.27 5.41
C ILE A 183 -6.06 -3.00 5.86
N GLY A 184 -6.02 -4.32 6.06
CA GLY A 184 -7.20 -5.12 6.42
C GLY A 184 -7.89 -4.63 7.69
N SER A 185 -7.12 -4.29 8.74
CA SER A 185 -7.68 -3.72 9.98
C SER A 185 -8.36 -2.36 9.77
N ARG A 186 -7.81 -1.53 8.86
CA ARG A 186 -8.43 -0.24 8.51
C ARG A 186 -9.67 -0.39 7.63
N VAL A 187 -9.70 -1.39 6.75
CA VAL A 187 -10.91 -1.75 5.98
C VAL A 187 -12.01 -2.21 6.94
N ALA A 188 -11.71 -3.11 7.89
CA ALA A 188 -12.65 -3.56 8.91
C ALA A 188 -13.24 -2.38 9.71
N LYS A 189 -12.39 -1.44 10.14
CA LYS A 189 -12.82 -0.23 10.84
C LYS A 189 -13.80 0.62 10.02
N ARG A 190 -13.61 0.75 8.70
CA ARG A 190 -14.52 1.49 7.80
C ARG A 190 -15.83 0.76 7.59
N LEU A 191 -15.76 -0.56 7.46
CA LEU A 191 -16.92 -1.41 7.28
C LEU A 191 -17.86 -1.42 8.49
N SER A 192 -17.38 -1.14 9.71
CA SER A 192 -18.22 -1.03 10.89
C SER A 192 -19.35 -0.02 10.74
N GLY A 193 -19.11 1.08 9.99
CA GLY A 193 -20.13 2.07 9.68
C GLY A 193 -21.24 1.61 8.72
N PHE A 194 -21.02 0.47 8.03
CA PHE A 194 -22.03 -0.16 7.16
C PHE A 194 -22.87 -1.23 7.87
N GLU A 195 -22.57 -1.51 9.15
CA GLU A 195 -23.28 -2.51 9.96
C GLU A 195 -23.26 -3.92 9.33
N CYS A 196 -22.29 -4.20 8.45
CA CYS A 196 -22.13 -5.51 7.82
C CYS A 196 -21.31 -6.44 8.72
N ARG A 197 -21.50 -7.74 8.54
CA ARG A 197 -20.67 -8.76 9.17
C ARG A 197 -19.30 -8.78 8.50
N VAL A 198 -18.22 -8.71 9.28
CA VAL A 198 -16.84 -8.84 8.79
C VAL A 198 -16.25 -10.13 9.36
N VAL A 199 -15.68 -10.97 8.49
CA VAL A 199 -14.99 -12.21 8.83
C VAL A 199 -13.57 -12.13 8.30
N VAL A 200 -12.59 -12.48 9.11
CA VAL A 200 -11.16 -12.34 8.79
C VAL A 200 -10.48 -13.69 8.76
N PHE A 201 -9.65 -13.91 7.78
CA PHE A 201 -8.64 -14.97 7.75
C PHE A 201 -7.24 -14.35 7.67
N ASP A 202 -6.42 -14.60 8.69
CA ASP A 202 -5.00 -14.24 8.69
C ASP A 202 -4.22 -15.29 9.49
N PRO A 203 -3.27 -16.01 8.88
CA PRO A 203 -2.51 -17.05 9.56
C PRO A 203 -1.41 -16.51 10.51
N TYR A 204 -1.14 -15.19 10.47
CA TYR A 204 -0.03 -14.56 11.21
C TYR A 204 -0.52 -13.71 12.39
N VAL A 205 -1.74 -13.17 12.31
CA VAL A 205 -2.33 -12.34 13.36
C VAL A 205 -3.19 -13.21 14.29
N GLY A 206 -2.98 -13.10 15.59
CA GLY A 206 -3.70 -13.92 16.57
C GLY A 206 -5.19 -13.64 16.60
N ALA A 207 -6.03 -14.69 16.76
CA ALA A 207 -7.48 -14.56 16.77
C ALA A 207 -8.00 -13.51 17.79
N LYS A 208 -7.43 -13.47 18.99
CA LYS A 208 -7.81 -12.47 20.03
C LYS A 208 -7.55 -11.03 19.61
N GLU A 209 -6.48 -10.81 18.84
CA GLU A 209 -6.15 -9.48 18.32
C GLU A 209 -7.17 -9.07 17.25
N ILE A 210 -7.55 -9.98 16.36
CA ILE A 210 -8.58 -9.77 15.34
C ILE A 210 -9.92 -9.47 16.00
N GLU A 211 -10.35 -10.31 16.95
CA GLU A 211 -11.63 -10.18 17.67
C GLU A 211 -11.74 -8.86 18.45
N ALA A 212 -10.62 -8.33 18.95
CA ALA A 212 -10.59 -7.03 19.65
C ALA A 212 -11.04 -5.85 18.76
N HIS A 213 -11.05 -6.03 17.43
CA HIS A 213 -11.59 -5.07 16.47
C HIS A 213 -13.10 -5.23 16.21
N GLY A 214 -13.78 -6.14 16.90
CA GLY A 214 -15.22 -6.38 16.75
C GLY A 214 -15.59 -7.12 15.46
N VAL A 215 -14.70 -7.97 14.95
CA VAL A 215 -14.87 -8.78 13.75
C VAL A 215 -14.72 -10.27 14.07
N ASP A 216 -15.31 -11.13 13.25
CA ASP A 216 -15.22 -12.58 13.41
C ASP A 216 -13.92 -13.12 12.79
N VAL A 217 -13.43 -14.25 13.29
CA VAL A 217 -12.29 -14.99 12.73
C VAL A 217 -12.78 -16.22 11.99
N ALA A 218 -12.27 -16.44 10.78
CA ALA A 218 -12.50 -17.66 10.03
C ALA A 218 -11.45 -18.72 10.37
N ASP A 219 -11.85 -19.97 10.52
CA ASP A 219 -10.96 -21.09 10.82
C ASP A 219 -10.01 -21.42 9.65
N SER A 220 -10.43 -21.10 8.41
CA SER A 220 -9.66 -21.34 7.20
C SER A 220 -10.05 -20.36 6.09
N LEU A 221 -9.22 -20.28 5.03
CA LEU A 221 -9.54 -19.52 3.83
C LEU A 221 -10.84 -20.03 3.19
N GLU A 222 -11.01 -21.34 3.10
CA GLU A 222 -12.19 -21.97 2.50
C GLU A 222 -13.47 -21.53 3.22
N SER A 223 -13.48 -21.59 4.55
CA SER A 223 -14.64 -21.18 5.35
C SER A 223 -14.98 -19.70 5.17
N LEU A 224 -13.96 -18.83 5.01
CA LEU A 224 -14.17 -17.42 4.68
C LEU A 224 -14.78 -17.26 3.29
N LEU A 225 -14.27 -17.96 2.27
CA LEU A 225 -14.75 -17.88 0.89
C LEU A 225 -16.23 -18.30 0.79
N GLU A 226 -16.59 -19.40 1.43
CA GLU A 226 -17.96 -19.93 1.45
C GLU A 226 -18.97 -19.02 2.17
N ALA A 227 -18.51 -18.32 3.22
CA ALA A 227 -19.37 -17.44 4.01
C ALA A 227 -19.58 -16.05 3.39
N SER A 228 -18.67 -15.58 2.51
CA SER A 228 -18.56 -14.18 2.14
C SER A 228 -19.40 -13.81 0.92
N ASP A 229 -19.99 -12.61 0.96
CA ASP A 229 -20.59 -11.93 -0.20
C ASP A 229 -19.57 -11.02 -0.91
N PHE A 230 -18.54 -10.57 -0.18
CA PHE A 230 -17.35 -9.92 -0.71
C PHE A 230 -16.11 -10.58 -0.14
N VAL A 231 -15.13 -10.86 -0.96
CA VAL A 231 -13.79 -11.32 -0.56
C VAL A 231 -12.77 -10.26 -0.94
N SER A 232 -12.08 -9.70 0.03
CA SER A 232 -11.10 -8.63 -0.18
C SER A 232 -9.72 -9.05 0.27
N LEU A 233 -8.72 -8.85 -0.61
CA LEU A 233 -7.36 -9.34 -0.43
C LEU A 233 -6.46 -8.23 0.14
N HIS A 234 -5.75 -8.54 1.23
CA HIS A 234 -4.84 -7.62 1.93
C HIS A 234 -3.53 -8.30 2.35
N MET A 235 -3.22 -9.45 1.76
CA MET A 235 -1.97 -10.18 2.00
C MET A 235 -0.81 -9.60 1.18
N ARG A 236 0.41 -9.85 1.65
CA ARG A 236 1.62 -9.65 0.84
C ARG A 236 1.86 -10.87 -0.02
N ILE A 237 2.56 -10.68 -1.14
CA ILE A 237 2.98 -11.82 -1.96
C ILE A 237 4.14 -12.57 -1.27
N SER A 238 4.06 -13.88 -1.27
CA SER A 238 5.06 -14.83 -0.81
C SER A 238 4.85 -16.15 -1.55
N SER A 239 5.71 -17.15 -1.31
CA SER A 239 5.49 -18.50 -1.83
C SER A 239 4.14 -19.10 -1.43
N ASP A 240 3.66 -18.78 -0.22
CA ASP A 240 2.45 -19.35 0.36
C ASP A 240 1.18 -18.61 -0.07
N THR A 241 1.32 -17.38 -0.57
CA THR A 241 0.19 -16.54 -0.98
C THR A 241 0.09 -16.35 -2.50
N HIS A 242 1.12 -16.75 -3.25
CA HIS A 242 1.09 -16.73 -4.71
C HIS A 242 -0.04 -17.62 -5.23
N HIS A 243 -0.94 -17.04 -6.02
CA HIS A 243 -2.14 -17.69 -6.56
C HIS A 243 -3.01 -18.38 -5.49
N MET A 244 -3.03 -17.82 -4.26
CA MET A 244 -3.89 -18.37 -3.19
C MET A 244 -5.38 -18.32 -3.53
N ILE A 245 -5.78 -17.45 -4.46
CA ILE A 245 -7.11 -17.42 -5.07
C ILE A 245 -7.02 -18.06 -6.45
N ASP A 246 -6.96 -19.36 -6.46
CA ASP A 246 -6.93 -20.21 -7.66
C ASP A 246 -8.35 -20.63 -8.10
N ALA A 247 -8.43 -21.52 -9.10
CA ALA A 247 -9.69 -22.03 -9.60
C ALA A 247 -10.51 -22.79 -8.55
N GLU A 248 -9.88 -23.47 -7.56
CA GLU A 248 -10.58 -24.13 -6.46
C GLU A 248 -11.14 -23.11 -5.47
N ALA A 249 -10.36 -22.13 -5.07
CA ALA A 249 -10.78 -21.03 -4.21
C ALA A 249 -11.97 -20.26 -4.82
N LEU A 250 -11.91 -19.94 -6.12
CA LEU A 250 -13.02 -19.30 -6.83
C LEU A 250 -14.28 -20.16 -6.90
N ARG A 251 -14.16 -21.49 -6.97
CA ARG A 251 -15.32 -22.40 -6.92
C ARG A 251 -15.99 -22.44 -5.55
N ARG A 252 -15.26 -22.15 -4.46
CA ARG A 252 -15.81 -22.09 -3.09
C ARG A 252 -16.54 -20.80 -2.81
N MET A 253 -16.29 -19.75 -3.57
CA MET A 253 -17.02 -18.49 -3.43
C MET A 253 -18.49 -18.68 -3.81
N LYS A 254 -19.37 -17.90 -3.16
CA LYS A 254 -20.79 -17.86 -3.55
C LYS A 254 -20.93 -17.41 -5.01
N PRO A 255 -21.89 -17.96 -5.79
CA PRO A 255 -22.14 -17.51 -7.16
C PRO A 255 -22.50 -16.01 -7.26
N THR A 256 -22.89 -15.39 -6.17
CA THR A 256 -23.24 -13.96 -6.07
C THR A 256 -22.12 -13.11 -5.45
N ALA A 257 -21.01 -13.74 -5.05
CA ALA A 257 -19.91 -13.02 -4.36
C ALA A 257 -19.05 -12.18 -5.32
N TYR A 258 -18.42 -11.19 -4.76
CA TYR A 258 -17.49 -10.29 -5.46
C TYR A 258 -16.08 -10.45 -4.90
N LEU A 259 -15.09 -10.57 -5.77
CA LEU A 259 -13.67 -10.51 -5.41
C LEU A 259 -13.15 -9.07 -5.54
N VAL A 260 -12.45 -8.57 -4.52
CA VAL A 260 -11.83 -7.23 -4.52
C VAL A 260 -10.34 -7.38 -4.31
N ASN A 261 -9.55 -6.94 -5.30
CA ASN A 261 -8.10 -6.98 -5.22
C ASN A 261 -7.49 -5.58 -5.41
N THR A 262 -7.11 -4.97 -4.30
CA THR A 262 -6.33 -3.73 -4.21
C THR A 262 -4.95 -3.98 -3.57
N ALA A 263 -4.51 -5.24 -3.55
CA ALA A 263 -3.26 -5.65 -2.92
C ALA A 263 -2.16 -5.95 -3.96
N ARG A 264 -2.15 -7.16 -4.54
CA ARG A 264 -1.19 -7.58 -5.57
C ARG A 264 -1.87 -8.53 -6.55
N ALA A 265 -1.54 -8.42 -7.84
CA ALA A 265 -2.10 -9.26 -8.89
C ALA A 265 -1.85 -10.75 -8.62
N ASP A 266 -0.61 -11.12 -8.31
CA ASP A 266 -0.17 -12.50 -8.13
C ASP A 266 -0.78 -13.23 -6.92
N LEU A 267 -1.64 -12.59 -6.12
CA LEU A 267 -2.48 -13.29 -5.13
C LEU A 267 -3.59 -14.11 -5.80
N VAL A 268 -3.92 -13.79 -7.04
CA VAL A 268 -5.01 -14.39 -7.81
C VAL A 268 -4.42 -15.04 -9.05
N ASP A 269 -4.86 -16.25 -9.36
CA ASP A 269 -4.67 -16.84 -10.68
C ASP A 269 -5.58 -16.09 -11.68
N GLU A 270 -4.96 -15.25 -12.50
CA GLU A 270 -5.69 -14.36 -13.42
C GLU A 270 -6.50 -15.15 -14.46
N GLU A 271 -5.96 -16.24 -15.01
CA GLU A 271 -6.67 -17.06 -15.98
C GLU A 271 -7.91 -17.70 -15.34
N ALA A 272 -7.77 -18.22 -14.12
CA ALA A 272 -8.88 -18.79 -13.38
C ALA A 272 -9.96 -17.74 -13.05
N LEU A 273 -9.56 -16.50 -12.72
CA LEU A 273 -10.49 -15.41 -12.44
C LEU A 273 -11.23 -14.98 -13.71
N VAL A 274 -10.54 -14.82 -14.84
CA VAL A 274 -11.14 -14.51 -16.14
C VAL A 274 -12.19 -15.56 -16.52
N ASP A 275 -11.88 -16.84 -16.34
CA ASP A 275 -12.79 -17.94 -16.60
C ASP A 275 -13.99 -17.97 -15.65
N ALA A 276 -13.78 -17.63 -14.38
CA ALA A 276 -14.87 -17.54 -13.40
C ALA A 276 -15.82 -16.37 -13.70
N LEU A 277 -15.27 -15.21 -14.08
CA LEU A 277 -16.06 -14.03 -14.47
C LEU A 277 -16.82 -14.24 -15.78
N ARG A 278 -16.15 -14.75 -16.82
CA ARG A 278 -16.77 -15.05 -18.11
C ARG A 278 -17.90 -16.06 -18.00
N GLY A 279 -17.72 -17.05 -17.13
CA GLY A 279 -18.73 -18.08 -16.83
C GLY A 279 -19.79 -17.66 -15.81
N HIS A 280 -19.74 -16.42 -15.27
CA HIS A 280 -20.59 -15.94 -14.17
C HIS A 280 -20.63 -16.92 -12.98
N ARG A 281 -19.49 -17.55 -12.68
CA ARG A 281 -19.35 -18.47 -11.52
C ARG A 281 -19.28 -17.71 -10.19
N ILE A 282 -18.86 -16.44 -10.26
CA ILE A 282 -18.96 -15.45 -9.19
C ILE A 282 -19.70 -14.21 -9.71
N GLY A 283 -20.22 -13.39 -8.82
CA GLY A 283 -21.01 -12.21 -9.15
C GLY A 283 -20.22 -11.13 -9.89
N GLY A 284 -18.93 -10.99 -9.60
CA GLY A 284 -18.07 -10.02 -10.25
C GLY A 284 -16.74 -9.83 -9.51
N ALA A 285 -15.95 -8.88 -10.00
CA ALA A 285 -14.70 -8.49 -9.36
C ALA A 285 -14.44 -6.97 -9.44
N ALA A 286 -13.60 -6.48 -8.54
CA ALA A 286 -13.10 -5.10 -8.52
C ALA A 286 -11.57 -5.14 -8.41
N ILE A 287 -10.87 -4.72 -9.46
CA ILE A 287 -9.43 -4.94 -9.66
C ILE A 287 -8.71 -3.60 -9.80
N ASP A 288 -7.68 -3.41 -9.00
CA ASP A 288 -6.80 -2.23 -9.03
C ASP A 288 -5.36 -2.57 -9.45
N VAL A 289 -5.00 -3.86 -9.46
CA VAL A 289 -3.63 -4.33 -9.69
C VAL A 289 -3.59 -5.42 -10.76
N TYR A 290 -2.56 -5.44 -11.60
CA TYR A 290 -2.43 -6.32 -12.76
C TYR A 290 -1.04 -6.96 -12.81
N ALA A 291 -0.93 -8.14 -13.43
CA ALA A 291 0.35 -8.82 -13.58
C ALA A 291 1.33 -8.02 -14.45
N GLU A 292 0.82 -7.34 -15.47
CA GLU A 292 1.57 -6.40 -16.31
C GLU A 292 0.88 -5.04 -16.29
N GLU A 293 1.64 -3.98 -15.96
CA GLU A 293 1.16 -2.60 -15.87
C GLU A 293 2.02 -1.67 -16.75
N PRO A 294 1.40 -0.88 -17.65
CA PRO A 294 -0.04 -0.79 -17.95
C PRO A 294 -0.55 -2.02 -18.72
N ILE A 295 -1.85 -2.36 -18.52
CA ILE A 295 -2.49 -3.45 -19.25
C ILE A 295 -2.56 -3.15 -20.75
N GLY A 296 -2.43 -4.20 -21.58
CA GLY A 296 -2.62 -4.11 -23.03
C GLY A 296 -4.08 -3.84 -23.44
N THR A 297 -4.27 -3.36 -24.66
CA THR A 297 -5.62 -3.06 -25.22
C THR A 297 -6.45 -4.31 -25.49
N ASP A 298 -5.86 -5.47 -25.44
CA ASP A 298 -6.45 -6.81 -25.63
C ASP A 298 -6.62 -7.60 -24.33
N HIS A 299 -6.35 -6.96 -23.18
CA HIS A 299 -6.45 -7.62 -21.90
C HIS A 299 -7.85 -8.22 -21.64
N PRO A 300 -7.95 -9.49 -21.21
CA PRO A 300 -9.23 -10.21 -21.09
C PRO A 300 -10.29 -9.48 -20.25
N TYR A 301 -9.90 -8.82 -19.17
CA TYR A 301 -10.82 -8.08 -18.32
C TYR A 301 -11.60 -6.98 -19.05
N LEU A 302 -11.04 -6.37 -20.10
CA LEU A 302 -11.66 -5.27 -20.83
C LEU A 302 -12.95 -5.70 -21.55
N SER A 303 -13.13 -6.98 -21.81
CA SER A 303 -14.30 -7.55 -22.48
C SER A 303 -15.39 -8.05 -21.53
N LEU A 304 -15.15 -8.04 -20.21
CA LEU A 304 -16.07 -8.58 -19.22
C LEU A 304 -17.02 -7.48 -18.69
N ASP A 305 -18.28 -7.84 -18.50
CA ASP A 305 -19.35 -6.92 -18.07
C ASP A 305 -19.55 -6.90 -16.54
N ASN A 306 -18.89 -7.82 -15.82
CA ASN A 306 -19.00 -8.01 -14.38
C ASN A 306 -17.67 -7.73 -13.64
N VAL A 307 -16.87 -6.79 -14.14
CA VAL A 307 -15.64 -6.34 -13.50
C VAL A 307 -15.54 -4.81 -13.49
N THR A 308 -15.15 -4.25 -12.33
CA THR A 308 -14.76 -2.83 -12.20
C THR A 308 -13.24 -2.76 -12.20
N LEU A 309 -12.66 -2.02 -13.14
CA LEU A 309 -11.22 -1.89 -13.35
C LEU A 309 -10.76 -0.45 -13.04
N VAL A 310 -9.64 -0.34 -12.35
CA VAL A 310 -8.95 0.93 -12.12
C VAL A 310 -7.44 0.76 -12.26
N SER A 311 -6.72 1.82 -12.56
CA SER A 311 -5.32 1.81 -12.98
C SER A 311 -4.35 2.02 -11.81
N HIS A 312 -4.36 1.10 -10.82
CA HIS A 312 -3.49 1.05 -9.64
C HIS A 312 -3.52 2.37 -8.84
N LEU A 313 -4.72 2.80 -8.46
CA LEU A 313 -4.97 4.10 -7.81
C LEU A 313 -5.20 4.01 -6.30
N ALA A 314 -5.35 2.81 -5.73
CA ALA A 314 -5.74 2.64 -4.33
C ALA A 314 -4.85 3.38 -3.33
N GLY A 315 -3.55 3.46 -3.61
CA GLY A 315 -2.57 4.17 -2.78
C GLY A 315 -2.46 5.68 -3.03
N THR A 316 -3.16 6.22 -4.04
CA THR A 316 -3.05 7.61 -4.46
C THR A 316 -3.87 8.51 -3.55
N SER A 317 -3.20 9.36 -2.77
CA SER A 317 -3.82 10.36 -1.90
C SER A 317 -2.85 11.50 -1.64
N ALA A 318 -3.36 12.72 -1.56
CA ALA A 318 -2.58 13.89 -1.14
C ALA A 318 -2.00 13.70 0.27
N ASP A 319 -2.70 12.97 1.14
CA ASP A 319 -2.30 12.76 2.53
C ASP A 319 -1.19 11.71 2.70
N THR A 320 -0.97 10.86 1.70
CA THR A 320 0.05 9.78 1.79
C THR A 320 1.45 10.32 2.07
N MET A 321 1.82 11.44 1.47
CA MET A 321 3.15 12.05 1.67
C MET A 321 3.27 12.67 3.06
N GLN A 322 2.22 13.31 3.55
CA GLN A 322 2.19 13.84 4.92
C GLN A 322 2.26 12.71 5.96
N THR A 323 1.50 11.64 5.76
CA THR A 323 1.54 10.44 6.61
C THR A 323 2.93 9.80 6.64
N SER A 324 3.69 9.86 5.53
CA SER A 324 5.09 9.39 5.51
C SER A 324 5.96 10.17 6.51
N VAL A 325 5.80 11.49 6.55
CA VAL A 325 6.53 12.37 7.48
C VAL A 325 6.11 12.12 8.93
N GLU A 326 4.82 11.87 9.17
CA GLU A 326 4.29 11.55 10.50
C GLU A 326 4.86 10.24 11.04
N ILE A 327 4.91 9.17 10.21
CA ILE A 327 5.54 7.90 10.56
C ILE A 327 7.03 8.08 10.83
N GLY A 328 7.72 8.81 9.97
CA GLY A 328 9.14 9.13 10.18
C GLY A 328 9.39 9.90 11.48
N TYR A 329 8.49 10.85 11.81
CA TYR A 329 8.55 11.58 13.06
C TYR A 329 8.47 10.65 14.29
N GLU A 330 7.55 9.68 14.29
CA GLU A 330 7.39 8.71 15.40
C GLU A 330 8.66 7.88 15.62
N ASP A 331 9.29 7.39 14.55
CA ASP A 331 10.55 6.63 14.63
C ASP A 331 11.72 7.51 15.11
N LEU A 332 11.81 8.76 14.61
CA LEU A 332 12.86 9.70 15.00
C LEU A 332 12.69 10.16 16.45
N GLU A 333 11.47 10.38 16.91
CA GLU A 333 11.17 10.72 18.29
C GLU A 333 11.57 9.57 19.23
N ALA A 334 11.21 8.32 18.91
CA ALA A 334 11.62 7.12 19.63
C ALA A 334 13.16 7.00 19.69
N TYR A 335 13.83 7.26 18.56
CA TYR A 335 15.29 7.29 18.50
C TYR A 335 15.92 8.29 19.47
N LEU A 336 15.42 9.54 19.48
CA LEU A 336 15.93 10.62 20.32
C LEU A 336 15.67 10.36 21.81
N LYS A 337 14.58 9.67 22.14
CA LYS A 337 14.25 9.24 23.52
C LYS A 337 15.05 8.01 23.96
N GLY A 338 15.80 7.34 23.07
CA GLY A 338 16.50 6.10 23.34
C GLY A 338 15.55 4.88 23.45
N GLU A 339 14.35 4.99 22.89
CA GLU A 339 13.34 3.93 22.83
C GLU A 339 13.59 3.00 21.64
N GLU A 340 12.83 1.89 21.57
CA GLU A 340 12.89 0.97 20.44
C GLU A 340 12.24 1.59 19.19
N LEU A 341 12.88 1.42 18.02
CA LEU A 341 12.36 1.92 16.75
C LEU A 341 11.14 1.12 16.30
N ILE A 342 10.06 1.81 15.97
CA ILE A 342 8.76 1.21 15.63
C ILE A 342 8.82 0.45 14.30
N ASN A 343 9.45 1.07 13.28
CA ASN A 343 9.48 0.55 11.91
C ASN A 343 10.90 0.12 11.48
N ARG A 344 11.68 -0.46 12.38
CA ARG A 344 13.06 -0.90 12.13
C ARG A 344 13.14 -1.97 11.04
N ARG A 345 14.15 -1.85 10.12
CA ARG A 345 14.47 -2.79 9.03
C ARG A 345 15.90 -3.32 9.08
N ALA A 346 16.81 -2.56 9.66
CA ALA A 346 18.20 -2.93 9.88
C ALA A 346 18.69 -2.43 11.24
#